data_91656ea848ce35d3b4f716103413d934
#
_entry.id   91656ea848ce35d3b4f716103413d934
#
_cell.length_a   1.000
_cell.length_b   1.000
_cell.length_c   1.000
_cell.angle_alpha   90.00
_cell.angle_beta   90.00
_cell.angle_gamma   90.00
#
_symmetry.space_group_name_H-M   'P 1'
#
loop_
_entity.id
_entity.type
_entity.pdbx_description
1 polymer ?
#
loop_
_entity_poly.entity_id
_entity_poly.type
_entity_poly.pdbx_seq_one_letter_code
_entity_poly.pdbx_strand_id
1 'polypeptide(L)'
;YMKIILVGSGIFVMLTGSKYIQVINLNKIEYPILILSSILGMMIMISSNDLIVFYMGLELQSLALYVLASFNRDNLLSTESGLKYFVLSALSSGLLLYGCSLTYGFSESTNFDQILINSTEFNYGTTFGIVFILVGLAFKISAVPFHMWAPDVYQGSPTSVTLFFAILPKIAALSVF
;
A
#
# COMPACT_ATOMS: atom_id res chain seq x y z
N TYR A 1 -0.67 -1.79 19.11
CA TYR A 1 -0.24 -3.17 18.85
C TYR A 1 0.17 -3.35 17.37
N MET A 2 -0.68 -2.99 16.39
CA MET A 2 -0.40 -3.21 14.96
C MET A 2 0.91 -2.58 14.48
N LYS A 3 1.26 -1.38 14.95
CA LYS A 3 2.55 -0.74 14.64
C LYS A 3 3.76 -1.55 15.12
N ILE A 4 3.67 -2.19 16.29
CA ILE A 4 4.75 -3.03 16.83
C ILE A 4 4.93 -4.27 15.95
N ILE A 5 3.83 -4.91 15.55
CA ILE A 5 3.86 -6.07 14.64
C ILE A 5 4.47 -5.66 13.29
N LEU A 6 4.10 -4.50 12.77
CA LEU A 6 4.59 -3.99 11.51
C LEU A 6 6.10 -3.70 11.56
N VAL A 7 6.59 -3.04 12.59
CA VAL A 7 8.02 -2.78 12.76
C VAL A 7 8.79 -4.08 12.98
N GLY A 8 8.28 -4.98 13.81
CA GLY A 8 8.88 -6.29 14.06
C GLY A 8 8.99 -7.14 12.79
N SER A 9 7.91 -7.20 11.98
CA SER A 9 7.94 -7.90 10.69
C SER A 9 8.88 -7.21 9.68
N GLY A 10 8.96 -5.88 9.70
CA GLY A 10 9.91 -5.13 8.88
C GLY A 10 11.37 -5.46 9.20
N ILE A 11 11.73 -5.49 10.48
CA ILE A 11 13.08 -5.90 10.94
C ILE A 11 13.37 -7.33 10.49
N PHE A 12 12.40 -8.24 10.67
CA PHE A 12 12.57 -9.64 10.26
C PHE A 12 12.83 -9.76 8.74
N VAL A 13 12.06 -9.05 7.91
CA VAL A 13 12.26 -9.06 6.46
C VAL A 13 13.60 -8.45 6.06
N MET A 14 14.03 -7.37 6.71
CA MET A 14 15.33 -6.76 6.44
C MET A 14 16.49 -7.71 6.80
N LEU A 15 16.43 -8.38 7.94
CA LEU A 15 17.46 -9.31 8.37
C LEU A 15 17.58 -10.54 7.46
N THR A 16 16.45 -11.13 7.08
CA THR A 16 16.41 -12.28 6.16
C THR A 16 16.75 -11.89 4.73
N GLY A 17 16.27 -10.74 4.28
CA GLY A 17 16.48 -10.24 2.93
C GLY A 17 17.91 -9.76 2.65
N SER A 18 18.62 -9.25 3.65
CA SER A 18 19.97 -8.66 3.47
C SER A 18 20.98 -9.66 2.90
N LYS A 19 20.99 -10.89 3.38
CA LYS A 19 21.88 -11.96 2.87
C LYS A 19 21.53 -12.34 1.44
N TYR A 20 20.25 -12.45 1.12
CA TYR A 20 19.77 -12.78 -0.21
C TYR A 20 20.16 -11.71 -1.24
N ILE A 21 19.97 -10.43 -0.91
CA ILE A 21 20.31 -9.28 -1.77
C ILE A 21 21.82 -9.21 -2.05
N GLN A 22 22.66 -9.57 -1.07
CA GLN A 22 24.12 -9.69 -1.28
C GLN A 22 24.49 -10.81 -2.26
N VAL A 23 23.86 -11.98 -2.13
CA VAL A 23 24.12 -13.13 -3.01
C VAL A 23 23.78 -12.83 -4.48
N ILE A 24 22.72 -12.09 -4.73
CA ILE A 24 22.29 -11.72 -6.10
C ILE A 24 22.94 -10.43 -6.61
N ASN A 25 23.96 -9.89 -5.90
CA ASN A 25 24.69 -8.67 -6.24
C ASN A 25 23.82 -7.42 -6.41
N LEU A 26 22.67 -7.35 -5.74
CA LEU A 26 21.78 -6.20 -5.70
C LEU A 26 21.94 -5.36 -4.42
N ASN A 27 23.07 -5.45 -3.75
CA ASN A 27 23.33 -4.72 -2.51
C ASN A 27 23.59 -3.24 -2.78
N LYS A 28 22.49 -2.49 -2.96
CA LYS A 28 22.48 -1.04 -3.16
C LYS A 28 21.93 -0.35 -1.90
N ILE A 29 22.44 0.85 -1.62
CA ILE A 29 22.04 1.67 -0.47
C ILE A 29 20.55 2.02 -0.52
N GLU A 30 19.98 2.11 -1.72
CA GLU A 30 18.57 2.44 -1.93
C GLU A 30 17.60 1.38 -1.36
N TYR A 31 18.02 0.10 -1.32
CA TYR A 31 17.15 -1.00 -0.84
C TYR A 31 16.61 -0.79 0.58
N PRO A 32 17.46 -0.61 1.63
CA PRO A 32 16.97 -0.36 2.98
C PRO A 32 16.22 0.97 3.11
N ILE A 33 16.60 2.00 2.35
CA ILE A 33 15.90 3.30 2.38
C ILE A 33 14.46 3.16 1.87
N LEU A 34 14.25 2.43 0.78
CA LEU A 34 12.91 2.18 0.23
C LEU A 34 12.06 1.36 1.17
N ILE A 35 12.63 0.34 1.83
CA ILE A 35 11.89 -0.43 2.84
C ILE A 35 11.48 0.46 4.01
N LEU A 36 12.40 1.27 4.55
CA LEU A 36 12.11 2.16 5.67
C LEU A 36 11.07 3.22 5.31
N SER A 37 11.15 3.82 4.11
CA SER A 37 10.15 4.79 3.65
C SER A 37 8.77 4.16 3.48
N SER A 38 8.71 2.92 3.00
CA SER A 38 7.46 2.17 2.91
C SER A 38 6.87 1.87 4.29
N ILE A 39 7.68 1.43 5.26
CA ILE A 39 7.24 1.18 6.64
C ILE A 39 6.73 2.48 7.28
N LEU A 40 7.39 3.61 7.04
CA LEU A 40 6.97 4.91 7.53
C LEU A 40 5.59 5.28 6.97
N GLY A 41 5.36 5.09 5.67
CA GLY A 41 4.05 5.28 5.05
C GLY A 41 2.95 4.44 5.69
N MET A 42 3.25 3.16 5.95
CA MET A 42 2.32 2.24 6.65
C MET A 42 2.00 2.71 8.07
N MET A 43 3.01 3.20 8.81
CA MET A 43 2.81 3.71 10.17
C MET A 43 1.96 4.99 10.19
N ILE A 44 2.14 5.89 9.21
CA ILE A 44 1.31 7.09 9.05
C ILE A 44 -0.13 6.66 8.76
N MET A 45 -0.33 5.74 7.82
CA MET A 45 -1.64 5.23 7.45
C MET A 45 -2.41 4.65 8.66
N ILE A 46 -1.76 3.82 9.48
CA ILE A 46 -2.37 3.21 10.69
C ILE A 46 -2.67 4.25 11.78
N SER A 47 -1.96 5.39 11.77
CA SER A 47 -2.13 6.44 12.79
C SER A 47 -3.13 7.50 12.39
N SER A 48 -3.56 7.49 11.13
CA SER A 48 -4.39 8.56 10.59
C SER A 48 -5.78 8.55 11.20
N ASN A 49 -6.27 9.73 11.57
CA ASN A 49 -7.67 9.98 11.88
C ASN A 49 -8.31 10.96 10.86
N ASP A 50 -7.69 11.02 9.67
CA ASP A 50 -8.07 11.94 8.60
C ASP A 50 -7.87 11.27 7.24
N LEU A 51 -8.83 11.45 6.31
CA LEU A 51 -8.81 10.84 4.97
C LEU A 51 -7.59 11.25 4.15
N ILE A 52 -7.14 12.51 4.28
CA ILE A 52 -5.98 13.02 3.52
C ILE A 52 -4.71 12.37 4.04
N VAL A 53 -4.53 12.36 5.36
CA VAL A 53 -3.35 11.73 6.00
C VAL A 53 -3.30 10.24 5.71
N PHE A 54 -4.45 9.57 5.75
CA PHE A 54 -4.59 8.17 5.35
C PHE A 54 -4.13 7.93 3.91
N TYR A 55 -4.64 8.72 2.96
CA TYR A 55 -4.28 8.62 1.56
C TYR A 55 -2.78 8.87 1.32
N MET A 56 -2.22 9.91 1.95
CA MET A 56 -0.79 10.24 1.82
C MET A 56 0.11 9.13 2.36
N GLY A 57 -0.26 8.51 3.51
CA GLY A 57 0.47 7.37 4.05
C GLY A 57 0.45 6.17 3.10
N LEU A 58 -0.71 5.90 2.47
CA LEU A 58 -0.89 4.83 1.50
C LEU A 58 -0.07 5.08 0.21
N GLU A 59 0.00 6.32 -0.28
CA GLU A 59 0.80 6.67 -1.45
C GLU A 59 2.30 6.59 -1.15
N LEU A 60 2.74 7.07 0.00
CA LEU A 60 4.15 7.00 0.39
C LEU A 60 4.67 5.55 0.43
N GLN A 61 3.90 4.62 1.01
CA GLN A 61 4.26 3.21 0.97
C GLN A 61 4.28 2.66 -0.47
N SER A 62 3.27 3.01 -1.28
CA SER A 62 3.08 2.45 -2.62
C SER A 62 4.18 2.84 -3.57
N LEU A 63 4.59 4.12 -3.57
CA LEU A 63 5.69 4.62 -4.41
C LEU A 63 7.00 3.87 -4.14
N ALA A 64 7.33 3.61 -2.88
CA ALA A 64 8.50 2.82 -2.52
C ALA A 64 8.39 1.36 -3.02
N LEU A 65 7.19 0.77 -2.94
CA LEU A 65 6.94 -0.60 -3.37
C LEU A 65 7.07 -0.77 -4.89
N TYR A 66 6.68 0.21 -5.69
CA TYR A 66 6.84 0.15 -7.15
C TYR A 66 8.31 0.06 -7.56
N VAL A 67 9.17 0.86 -6.91
CA VAL A 67 10.61 0.83 -7.15
C VAL A 67 11.23 -0.48 -6.66
N LEU A 68 10.79 -1.00 -5.52
CA LEU A 68 11.23 -2.29 -5.00
C LEU A 68 10.85 -3.46 -5.93
N ALA A 69 9.67 -3.44 -6.54
CA ALA A 69 9.25 -4.46 -7.50
C ALA A 69 10.20 -4.54 -8.71
N SER A 70 10.64 -3.39 -9.24
CA SER A 70 11.58 -3.27 -10.36
C SER A 70 13.04 -3.14 -9.92
N PHE A 71 13.40 -3.58 -8.72
CA PHE A 71 14.74 -3.32 -8.16
C PHE A 71 15.87 -3.97 -8.94
N ASN A 72 15.63 -5.17 -9.52
CA ASN A 72 16.56 -5.82 -10.44
C ASN A 72 16.34 -5.32 -11.89
N ARG A 73 16.95 -4.17 -12.20
CA ARG A 73 16.77 -3.48 -13.49
C ARG A 73 17.23 -4.28 -14.72
N ASP A 74 18.18 -5.19 -14.53
CA ASP A 74 18.75 -6.01 -15.63
C ASP A 74 17.87 -7.22 -15.96
N ASN A 75 16.87 -7.50 -15.11
CA ASN A 75 15.92 -8.60 -15.34
C ASN A 75 14.60 -8.06 -15.91
N LEU A 76 14.26 -8.54 -17.12
CA LEU A 76 13.07 -8.13 -17.84
C LEU A 76 11.77 -8.42 -17.05
N LEU A 77 11.69 -9.54 -16.36
CA LEU A 77 10.54 -9.88 -15.52
C LEU A 77 10.37 -8.90 -14.35
N SER A 78 11.47 -8.43 -13.76
CA SER A 78 11.43 -7.47 -12.65
C SER A 78 10.97 -6.09 -13.12
N THR A 79 11.46 -5.62 -14.27
CA THR A 79 11.02 -4.33 -14.84
C THR A 79 9.57 -4.37 -15.28
N GLU A 80 9.11 -5.47 -15.88
CA GLU A 80 7.72 -5.69 -16.26
C GLU A 80 6.80 -5.72 -15.02
N SER A 81 7.20 -6.43 -13.97
CA SER A 81 6.44 -6.51 -12.72
C SER A 81 6.25 -5.15 -12.06
N GLY A 82 7.32 -4.34 -12.00
CA GLY A 82 7.26 -2.98 -11.47
C GLY A 82 6.34 -2.08 -12.27
N LEU A 83 6.37 -2.16 -13.59
CA LEU A 83 5.53 -1.38 -14.49
C LEU A 83 4.06 -1.79 -14.36
N LYS A 84 3.75 -3.07 -14.37
CA LYS A 84 2.39 -3.59 -14.15
C LYS A 84 1.85 -3.15 -12.78
N TYR A 85 2.67 -3.27 -11.74
CA TYR A 85 2.28 -2.87 -10.39
C TYR A 85 1.99 -1.37 -10.32
N PHE A 86 2.87 -0.54 -10.89
CA PHE A 86 2.67 0.90 -10.93
C PHE A 86 1.38 1.30 -11.63
N VAL A 87 1.13 0.83 -12.86
CA VAL A 87 -0.04 1.22 -13.66
C VAL A 87 -1.34 0.79 -12.99
N LEU A 88 -1.44 -0.47 -12.56
CA LEU A 88 -2.66 -0.99 -11.93
C LEU A 88 -2.91 -0.37 -10.56
N SER A 89 -1.86 -0.15 -9.78
CA SER A 89 -1.97 0.47 -8.47
C SER A 89 -2.28 1.96 -8.56
N ALA A 90 -1.75 2.69 -9.56
CA ALA A 90 -2.09 4.09 -9.78
C ALA A 90 -3.58 4.26 -10.14
N LEU A 91 -4.14 3.36 -10.95
CA LEU A 91 -5.58 3.34 -11.22
C LEU A 91 -6.39 3.14 -9.92
N SER A 92 -5.99 2.16 -9.11
CA SER A 92 -6.64 1.88 -7.81
C SER A 92 -6.55 3.06 -6.85
N SER A 93 -5.40 3.72 -6.77
CA SER A 93 -5.19 4.93 -5.95
C SER A 93 -6.06 6.09 -6.43
N GLY A 94 -6.23 6.24 -7.75
CA GLY A 94 -7.14 7.23 -8.32
C GLY A 94 -8.59 7.00 -7.92
N LEU A 95 -9.05 5.74 -7.93
CA LEU A 95 -10.40 5.37 -7.46
C LEU A 95 -10.56 5.64 -5.97
N LEU A 96 -9.55 5.32 -5.15
CA LEU A 96 -9.55 5.59 -3.72
C LEU A 96 -9.61 7.09 -3.44
N LEU A 97 -8.78 7.89 -4.13
CA LEU A 97 -8.81 9.35 -4.00
C LEU A 97 -10.15 9.95 -4.40
N TYR A 98 -10.75 9.43 -5.47
CA TYR A 98 -12.10 9.82 -5.88
C TYR A 98 -13.13 9.48 -4.79
N GLY A 99 -13.01 8.31 -4.17
CA GLY A 99 -13.81 7.91 -3.01
C GLY A 99 -13.67 8.88 -1.83
N CYS A 100 -12.43 9.26 -1.48
CA CYS A 100 -12.15 10.27 -0.44
C CYS A 100 -12.79 11.62 -0.79
N SER A 101 -12.70 12.05 -2.05
CA SER A 101 -13.29 13.30 -2.52
C SER A 101 -14.82 13.29 -2.43
N LEU A 102 -15.46 12.20 -2.81
CA LEU A 102 -16.92 12.03 -2.65
C LEU A 102 -17.33 12.07 -1.18
N THR A 103 -16.64 11.30 -0.33
CA THR A 103 -16.91 11.27 1.10
C THR A 103 -16.78 12.67 1.71
N TYR A 104 -15.71 13.40 1.39
CA TYR A 104 -15.52 14.78 1.82
C TYR A 104 -16.63 15.71 1.30
N GLY A 105 -16.98 15.62 0.03
CA GLY A 105 -17.99 16.50 -0.58
C GLY A 105 -19.40 16.38 0.03
N PHE A 106 -19.74 15.20 0.57
CA PHE A 106 -21.04 14.96 1.20
C PHE A 106 -21.03 15.01 2.72
N SER A 107 -19.87 14.83 3.37
CA SER A 107 -19.73 14.91 4.82
C SER A 107 -19.17 16.25 5.31
N GLU A 108 -18.65 17.09 4.40
CA GLU A 108 -17.99 18.38 4.68
C GLU A 108 -16.82 18.29 5.67
N SER A 109 -16.27 17.08 5.86
CA SER A 109 -15.13 16.84 6.76
C SER A 109 -14.22 15.75 6.22
N THR A 110 -12.91 15.87 6.52
CA THR A 110 -11.90 14.84 6.28
C THR A 110 -11.64 13.95 7.48
N ASN A 111 -12.06 14.38 8.68
CA ASN A 111 -11.87 13.66 9.92
C ASN A 111 -12.87 12.51 10.07
N PHE A 112 -12.39 11.30 10.40
CA PHE A 112 -13.23 10.11 10.49
C PHE A 112 -14.36 10.23 11.52
N ASP A 113 -14.09 10.84 12.70
CA ASP A 113 -15.10 10.99 13.75
C ASP A 113 -16.22 11.94 13.30
N GLN A 114 -15.87 13.02 12.61
CA GLN A 114 -16.84 13.97 12.07
C GLN A 114 -17.64 13.38 10.90
N ILE A 115 -16.98 12.60 10.03
CA ILE A 115 -17.67 11.89 8.95
C ILE A 115 -18.74 10.95 9.53
N LEU A 116 -18.42 10.21 10.58
CA LEU A 116 -19.39 9.34 11.27
C LEU A 116 -20.60 10.12 11.81
N ILE A 117 -20.37 11.27 12.44
CA ILE A 117 -21.44 12.12 13.01
C ILE A 117 -22.31 12.70 11.89
N ASN A 118 -21.69 13.21 10.82
CA ASN A 118 -22.38 13.86 9.71
C ASN A 118 -23.09 12.87 8.76
N SER A 119 -22.71 11.59 8.83
CA SER A 119 -23.30 10.52 8.00
C SER A 119 -24.46 9.78 8.69
N THR A 120 -25.11 10.38 9.66
CA THR A 120 -26.26 9.77 10.38
C THR A 120 -27.49 9.57 9.50
N GLU A 121 -27.64 10.37 8.44
CA GLU A 121 -28.68 10.16 7.41
C GLU A 121 -28.07 9.42 6.21
N PHE A 122 -28.83 8.47 5.68
CA PHE A 122 -28.41 7.71 4.51
C PHE A 122 -28.27 8.64 3.29
N ASN A 123 -27.01 8.79 2.83
CA ASN A 123 -26.68 9.59 1.66
C ASN A 123 -25.99 8.72 0.62
N TYR A 124 -26.56 8.65 -0.57
CA TYR A 124 -25.97 7.88 -1.67
C TYR A 124 -24.55 8.31 -2.00
N GLY A 125 -24.22 9.61 -1.89
CA GLY A 125 -22.88 10.12 -2.23
C GLY A 125 -21.81 9.61 -1.26
N THR A 126 -22.05 9.64 0.04
CA THR A 126 -21.13 9.08 1.05
C THR A 126 -20.99 7.57 0.89
N THR A 127 -22.09 6.86 0.61
CA THR A 127 -22.08 5.40 0.37
C THR A 127 -21.22 5.05 -0.83
N PHE A 128 -21.36 5.73 -1.96
CA PHE A 128 -20.49 5.52 -3.12
C PHE A 128 -19.03 5.88 -2.81
N GLY A 129 -18.78 6.96 -2.07
CA GLY A 129 -17.44 7.33 -1.63
C GLY A 129 -16.77 6.20 -0.83
N ILE A 130 -17.46 5.64 0.15
CA ILE A 130 -16.97 4.52 0.96
C ILE A 130 -16.71 3.28 0.09
N VAL A 131 -17.61 2.95 -0.84
CA VAL A 131 -17.40 1.82 -1.76
C VAL A 131 -16.12 1.99 -2.58
N PHE A 132 -15.84 3.18 -3.12
CA PHE A 132 -14.59 3.43 -3.86
C PHE A 132 -13.35 3.33 -2.96
N ILE A 133 -13.41 3.79 -1.72
CA ILE A 133 -12.33 3.61 -0.74
C ILE A 133 -12.08 2.13 -0.48
N LEU A 134 -13.14 1.34 -0.24
CA LEU A 134 -13.05 -0.10 -0.03
C LEU A 134 -12.47 -0.84 -1.24
N VAL A 135 -12.85 -0.46 -2.45
CA VAL A 135 -12.28 -1.02 -3.69
C VAL A 135 -10.78 -0.76 -3.77
N GLY A 136 -10.34 0.46 -3.46
CA GLY A 136 -8.92 0.80 -3.43
C GLY A 136 -8.14 0.00 -2.39
N LEU A 137 -8.69 -0.17 -1.19
CA LEU A 137 -8.10 -1.02 -0.15
C LEU A 137 -8.10 -2.50 -0.54
N ALA A 138 -9.18 -3.01 -1.12
CA ALA A 138 -9.27 -4.39 -1.60
C ALA A 138 -8.19 -4.70 -2.65
N PHE A 139 -7.88 -3.74 -3.53
CA PHE A 139 -6.76 -3.85 -4.46
C PHE A 139 -5.43 -3.99 -3.70
N LYS A 140 -5.18 -3.19 -2.66
CA LYS A 140 -3.91 -3.21 -1.88
C LYS A 140 -3.69 -4.53 -1.14
N ILE A 141 -4.75 -5.16 -0.63
CA ILE A 141 -4.65 -6.48 0.01
C ILE A 141 -4.72 -7.66 -0.98
N SER A 142 -4.87 -7.38 -2.26
CA SER A 142 -5.08 -8.37 -3.33
C SER A 142 -6.33 -9.22 -3.10
N ALA A 143 -7.43 -8.62 -2.62
CA ALA A 143 -8.71 -9.31 -2.47
C ALA A 143 -9.36 -9.55 -3.85
N VAL A 144 -10.04 -10.68 -4.00
CA VAL A 144 -10.80 -11.00 -5.22
C VAL A 144 -11.97 -10.01 -5.35
N PRO A 145 -12.20 -9.42 -6.53
CA PRO A 145 -11.59 -9.65 -7.85
C PRO A 145 -10.33 -8.82 -8.18
N PHE A 146 -9.86 -7.98 -7.27
CA PHE A 146 -8.77 -7.00 -7.48
C PHE A 146 -7.35 -7.59 -7.28
N HIS A 147 -7.17 -8.89 -7.47
CA HIS A 147 -5.91 -9.62 -7.23
C HIS A 147 -5.05 -9.83 -8.49
N MET A 148 -5.47 -9.36 -9.66
CA MET A 148 -4.82 -9.65 -10.94
C MET A 148 -3.35 -9.24 -11.03
N TRP A 149 -2.94 -8.23 -10.25
CA TRP A 149 -1.56 -7.76 -10.23
C TRP A 149 -0.61 -8.69 -9.45
N ALA A 150 -1.12 -9.39 -8.45
CA ALA A 150 -0.29 -10.08 -7.47
C ALA A 150 0.55 -11.24 -8.05
N PRO A 151 0.04 -12.13 -8.91
CA PRO A 151 0.84 -13.22 -9.48
C PRO A 151 2.05 -12.71 -10.26
N ASP A 152 1.85 -11.76 -11.16
CA ASP A 152 2.91 -11.23 -12.02
C ASP A 152 3.97 -10.47 -11.20
N VAL A 153 3.54 -9.66 -10.23
CA VAL A 153 4.43 -8.89 -9.36
C VAL A 153 5.22 -9.80 -8.44
N TYR A 154 4.60 -10.84 -7.88
CA TYR A 154 5.30 -11.78 -6.99
C TYR A 154 6.31 -12.65 -7.74
N GLN A 155 6.02 -13.01 -8.99
CA GLN A 155 6.93 -13.78 -9.83
C GLN A 155 8.13 -12.95 -10.31
N GLY A 156 7.91 -11.70 -10.68
CA GLY A 156 8.96 -10.85 -11.26
C GLY A 156 9.84 -10.14 -10.22
N SER A 157 9.33 -9.91 -9.02
CA SER A 157 10.10 -9.23 -7.97
C SER A 157 11.17 -10.13 -7.33
N PRO A 158 12.28 -9.56 -6.82
CA PRO A 158 13.23 -10.31 -6.01
C PRO A 158 12.56 -10.96 -4.81
N THR A 159 12.94 -12.19 -4.44
CA THR A 159 12.24 -13.00 -3.41
C THR A 159 12.14 -12.29 -2.04
N SER A 160 13.14 -11.51 -1.65
CA SER A 160 13.10 -10.70 -0.42
C SER A 160 12.04 -9.58 -0.49
N VAL A 161 11.84 -9.01 -1.67
CA VAL A 161 10.80 -8.00 -1.93
C VAL A 161 9.42 -8.65 -1.95
N THR A 162 9.30 -9.83 -2.55
CA THR A 162 8.04 -10.61 -2.54
C THR A 162 7.62 -10.96 -1.10
N LEU A 163 8.57 -11.35 -0.25
CA LEU A 163 8.31 -11.57 1.18
C LEU A 163 7.77 -10.30 1.86
N PHE A 164 8.37 -9.15 1.55
CA PHE A 164 7.91 -7.86 2.05
C PHE A 164 6.47 -7.56 1.62
N PHE A 165 6.15 -7.72 0.34
CA PHE A 165 4.80 -7.47 -0.22
C PHE A 165 3.74 -8.41 0.35
N ALA A 166 4.11 -9.66 0.64
CA ALA A 166 3.17 -10.63 1.17
C ALA A 166 2.74 -10.36 2.60
N ILE A 167 3.57 -9.66 3.39
CA ILE A 167 3.35 -9.49 4.84
C ILE A 167 2.95 -8.05 5.18
N LEU A 168 3.85 -7.08 4.98
CA LEU A 168 3.70 -5.75 5.58
C LEU A 168 2.53 -4.93 5.02
N PRO A 169 2.37 -4.77 3.70
CA PRO A 169 1.27 -3.97 3.16
C PRO A 169 -0.10 -4.54 3.50
N LYS A 170 -0.19 -5.88 3.61
CA LYS A 170 -1.45 -6.55 3.97
C LYS A 170 -1.81 -6.33 5.42
N ILE A 171 -0.85 -6.45 6.35
CA ILE A 171 -1.06 -6.13 7.77
C ILE A 171 -1.50 -4.67 7.90
N ALA A 172 -0.79 -3.75 7.23
CA ALA A 172 -1.10 -2.33 7.30
C ALA A 172 -2.50 -2.01 6.76
N ALA A 173 -2.87 -2.52 5.60
CA ALA A 173 -4.19 -2.31 5.03
C ALA A 173 -5.32 -2.94 5.87
N LEU A 174 -5.13 -4.18 6.35
CA LEU A 174 -6.11 -4.85 7.22
C LEU A 174 -6.28 -4.18 8.58
N SER A 175 -5.30 -3.42 9.06
CA SER A 175 -5.41 -2.69 10.33
C SER A 175 -6.28 -1.42 10.25
N VAL A 176 -6.66 -1.02 9.04
CA VAL A 176 -7.51 0.15 8.77
C VAL A 176 -8.98 -0.25 8.57
N PHE A 177 -9.24 -1.53 8.23
CA PHE A 177 -10.59 -2.10 8.23
C PHE A 177 -11.10 -2.31 9.66
#